data_90c1625641266efa44ddfad3d05a34ee
#
_entry.id   90c1625641266efa44ddfad3d05a34ee
#
_cell.length_a   1.000
_cell.length_b   1.000
_cell.length_c   1.000
_cell.angle_alpha   90.00
_cell.angle_beta   90.00
_cell.angle_gamma   90.00
#
_symmetry.space_group_name_H-M   'P 1'
#
loop_
_entity.id
_entity.type
_entity.pdbx_description
1 polymer ?
#
loop_
_entity_poly.entity_id
_entity_poly.type
_entity_poly.pdbx_seq_one_letter_code
_entity_poly.pdbx_strand_id
1 'polypeptide(L)'
;MCKISIVMPVYNKEKYIARGIHSILVQTFKDWELIIIDDGSTDGSLNQCKKFRDSRIQVFHTLNRGVSEARNLGISKATGEYITFIDSDDFVAENYLEKIYRPDEEMVIGGVAKVDINGKVIERIRPYLDGNVYIEDMAKTFYKEQLATGIYGFVSSKLIKKSVIEKNKIRFDSKINLAEDYDFFLKIYGCIEQVWFTDYIGYYYEQETINSAITMDDNKIDFFEQINIQKKTKSFLRKNHSFGEWEEKQYNQIISNYAYTILMMSATKGKKIYSNNFNRLKKEHIVYLGEGGKAMQIIMSGYNRGLTSGTYVVLRLKKAIRNVLKGER
;
A
#
# COMPACT_ATOMS: atom_id res chain seq x y z
N MET A 1 18.87 -19.29 15.46
CA MET A 1 17.71 -18.48 15.05
C MET A 1 18.26 -17.41 14.11
N CYS A 2 17.75 -17.25 12.89
CA CYS A 2 18.33 -16.25 11.98
C CYS A 2 17.95 -14.82 12.41
N LYS A 3 18.67 -13.81 11.87
CA LYS A 3 18.42 -12.41 12.21
C LYS A 3 17.28 -11.83 11.38
N ILE A 4 17.22 -12.11 10.09
CA ILE A 4 16.26 -11.49 9.18
C ILE A 4 15.48 -12.57 8.44
N SER A 5 14.15 -12.54 8.54
CA SER A 5 13.24 -13.27 7.66
C SER A 5 12.79 -12.37 6.51
N ILE A 6 13.05 -12.78 5.29
CA ILE A 6 12.59 -12.12 4.06
C ILE A 6 11.32 -12.83 3.61
N VAL A 7 10.21 -12.13 3.54
CA VAL A 7 8.92 -12.64 3.05
C VAL A 7 8.71 -12.19 1.62
N MET A 8 8.57 -13.14 0.70
CA MET A 8 8.39 -12.89 -0.74
C MET A 8 7.09 -13.52 -1.23
N PRO A 9 6.00 -12.74 -1.39
CA PRO A 9 4.78 -13.22 -2.03
C PRO A 9 4.99 -13.35 -3.54
N VAL A 10 4.46 -14.41 -4.14
CA VAL A 10 4.60 -14.71 -5.57
C VAL A 10 3.23 -15.06 -6.16
N TYR A 11 2.86 -14.38 -7.25
CA TYR A 11 1.72 -14.76 -8.08
C TYR A 11 1.96 -14.37 -9.53
N ASN A 12 2.16 -15.35 -10.42
CA ASN A 12 2.39 -15.16 -11.86
C ASN A 12 3.54 -14.18 -12.17
N LYS A 13 4.74 -14.49 -11.63
CA LYS A 13 5.97 -13.69 -11.77
C LYS A 13 7.14 -14.50 -12.38
N GLU A 14 6.84 -15.47 -13.25
CA GLU A 14 7.85 -16.37 -13.86
C GLU A 14 9.06 -15.62 -14.45
N LYS A 15 8.82 -14.45 -15.07
CA LYS A 15 9.86 -13.67 -15.73
C LYS A 15 10.80 -12.94 -14.77
N TYR A 16 10.35 -12.65 -13.55
CA TYR A 16 11.03 -11.73 -12.61
C TYR A 16 11.63 -12.46 -11.42
N ILE A 17 10.96 -13.50 -10.94
CA ILE A 17 11.25 -14.15 -9.66
C ILE A 17 12.70 -14.64 -9.54
N ALA A 18 13.31 -15.10 -10.63
CA ALA A 18 14.69 -15.57 -10.61
C ALA A 18 15.69 -14.45 -10.26
N ARG A 19 15.47 -13.23 -10.77
CA ARG A 19 16.29 -12.05 -10.45
C ARG A 19 16.11 -11.65 -8.98
N GLY A 20 14.86 -11.61 -8.50
CA GLY A 20 14.55 -11.30 -7.11
C GLY A 20 15.26 -12.24 -6.14
N ILE A 21 15.13 -13.57 -6.33
CA ILE A 21 15.81 -14.57 -5.50
C ILE A 21 17.34 -14.45 -5.60
N HIS A 22 17.88 -14.23 -6.79
CA HIS A 22 19.33 -14.09 -6.97
C HIS A 22 19.87 -12.89 -6.19
N SER A 23 19.17 -11.75 -6.18
CA SER A 23 19.59 -10.56 -5.44
C SER A 23 19.68 -10.79 -3.93
N ILE A 24 18.88 -11.73 -3.40
CA ILE A 24 18.92 -12.15 -1.99
C ILE A 24 20.08 -13.12 -1.73
N LEU A 25 20.34 -14.04 -2.63
CA LEU A 25 21.44 -15.01 -2.50
C LEU A 25 22.82 -14.35 -2.42
N VAL A 26 23.02 -13.26 -3.14
CA VAL A 26 24.31 -12.53 -3.18
C VAL A 26 24.51 -11.55 -2.03
N GLN A 27 23.52 -11.38 -1.11
CA GLN A 27 23.62 -10.44 0.01
C GLN A 27 24.93 -10.61 0.80
N THR A 28 25.56 -9.49 1.17
CA THR A 28 26.78 -9.47 2.03
C THR A 28 26.45 -9.93 3.45
N PHE A 29 25.30 -9.51 4.00
CA PHE A 29 24.75 -10.03 5.25
C PHE A 29 24.27 -11.47 5.07
N LYS A 30 24.75 -12.43 5.87
CA LYS A 30 24.51 -13.86 5.64
C LYS A 30 23.46 -14.51 6.54
N ASP A 31 23.09 -13.86 7.64
CA ASP A 31 22.19 -14.42 8.66
C ASP A 31 20.71 -14.09 8.35
N TRP A 32 20.21 -14.67 7.26
CA TRP A 32 18.84 -14.50 6.77
C TRP A 32 18.22 -15.82 6.34
N GLU A 33 16.89 -15.86 6.32
CA GLU A 33 16.09 -16.85 5.62
C GLU A 33 15.17 -16.17 4.60
N LEU A 34 14.84 -16.87 3.52
CA LEU A 34 13.89 -16.45 2.50
C LEU A 34 12.67 -17.36 2.50
N ILE A 35 11.51 -16.77 2.78
CA ILE A 35 10.22 -17.45 2.83
C ILE A 35 9.41 -17.00 1.61
N ILE A 36 9.35 -17.87 0.60
CA ILE A 36 8.62 -17.66 -0.63
C ILE A 36 7.23 -18.25 -0.48
N ILE A 37 6.19 -17.44 -0.67
CA ILE A 37 4.80 -17.87 -0.65
C ILE A 37 4.23 -17.74 -2.06
N ASP A 38 4.15 -18.85 -2.76
CA ASP A 38 3.49 -18.91 -4.06
C ASP A 38 1.98 -19.04 -3.86
N ASP A 39 1.28 -17.96 -4.15
CA ASP A 39 -0.16 -17.79 -3.94
C ASP A 39 -0.97 -18.33 -5.13
N GLY A 40 -0.72 -19.60 -5.48
CA GLY A 40 -1.48 -20.30 -6.52
C GLY A 40 -1.13 -19.84 -7.93
N SER A 41 0.15 -19.60 -8.25
CA SER A 41 0.58 -19.26 -9.61
C SER A 41 0.16 -20.31 -10.64
N THR A 42 -0.27 -19.83 -11.80
CA THR A 42 -0.70 -20.65 -12.96
C THR A 42 0.35 -20.69 -14.08
N ASP A 43 1.42 -19.90 -13.95
CA ASP A 43 2.58 -19.87 -14.85
C ASP A 43 3.75 -20.70 -14.28
N GLY A 44 4.94 -20.53 -14.82
CA GLY A 44 6.15 -21.22 -14.37
C GLY A 44 6.77 -20.72 -13.05
N SER A 45 6.17 -19.77 -12.35
CA SER A 45 6.73 -19.13 -11.14
C SER A 45 7.15 -20.12 -10.07
N LEU A 46 6.25 -21.04 -9.68
CA LEU A 46 6.54 -22.07 -8.67
C LEU A 46 7.76 -22.96 -9.08
N ASN A 47 7.82 -23.32 -10.37
CA ASN A 47 8.92 -24.13 -10.89
C ASN A 47 10.23 -23.35 -10.85
N GLN A 48 10.21 -22.06 -11.14
CA GLN A 48 11.40 -21.19 -11.02
C GLN A 48 11.87 -21.11 -9.57
N CYS A 49 10.98 -20.88 -8.60
CA CYS A 49 11.34 -20.87 -7.18
C CYS A 49 12.02 -22.16 -6.73
N LYS A 50 11.52 -23.32 -7.18
CA LYS A 50 12.04 -24.65 -6.81
C LYS A 50 13.41 -24.99 -7.43
N LYS A 51 13.91 -24.22 -8.39
CA LYS A 51 15.26 -24.40 -8.94
C LYS A 51 16.37 -23.99 -7.99
N PHE A 52 16.08 -23.05 -7.09
CA PHE A 52 17.07 -22.57 -6.12
C PHE A 52 17.25 -23.57 -4.99
N ARG A 53 18.50 -24.02 -4.78
CA ARG A 53 18.89 -25.05 -3.80
C ARG A 53 19.80 -24.44 -2.74
N ASP A 54 19.20 -23.64 -1.85
CA ASP A 54 19.89 -23.07 -0.68
C ASP A 54 19.07 -23.42 0.56
N SER A 55 19.71 -23.90 1.62
CA SER A 55 19.05 -24.33 2.86
C SER A 55 18.31 -23.21 3.59
N ARG A 56 18.60 -21.96 3.27
CA ARG A 56 17.95 -20.77 3.81
C ARG A 56 16.65 -20.41 3.08
N ILE A 57 16.34 -21.06 1.94
CA ILE A 57 15.15 -20.80 1.13
C ILE A 57 14.07 -21.83 1.43
N GLN A 58 12.90 -21.36 1.77
CA GLN A 58 11.70 -22.18 1.96
C GLN A 58 10.61 -21.72 0.98
N VAL A 59 10.01 -22.66 0.26
CA VAL A 59 8.95 -22.38 -0.72
C VAL A 59 7.66 -23.06 -0.27
N PHE A 60 6.62 -22.27 -0.07
CA PHE A 60 5.27 -22.73 0.25
C PHE A 60 4.34 -22.42 -0.92
N HIS A 61 3.52 -23.39 -1.30
CA HIS A 61 2.51 -23.24 -2.35
C HIS A 61 1.12 -23.29 -1.72
N THR A 62 0.26 -22.34 -2.08
CA THR A 62 -1.12 -22.23 -1.56
C THR A 62 -2.12 -22.06 -2.70
N LEU A 63 -3.42 -22.13 -2.40
CA LEU A 63 -4.44 -21.62 -3.29
C LEU A 63 -4.39 -20.09 -3.29
N ASN A 64 -4.71 -19.47 -4.43
CA ASN A 64 -4.74 -18.01 -4.53
C ASN A 64 -5.77 -17.41 -3.56
N ARG A 65 -5.26 -16.62 -2.59
CA ARG A 65 -6.05 -15.89 -1.59
C ARG A 65 -5.68 -14.41 -1.51
N GLY A 66 -4.77 -13.97 -2.37
CA GLY A 66 -4.31 -12.59 -2.47
C GLY A 66 -3.06 -12.30 -1.63
N VAL A 67 -2.38 -11.21 -1.99
CA VAL A 67 -1.08 -10.81 -1.45
C VAL A 67 -1.07 -10.65 0.07
N SER A 68 -2.14 -10.14 0.66
CA SER A 68 -2.31 -10.00 2.12
C SER A 68 -2.20 -11.33 2.85
N GLU A 69 -2.90 -12.37 2.36
CA GLU A 69 -2.85 -13.71 2.96
C GLU A 69 -1.47 -14.36 2.74
N ALA A 70 -0.85 -14.16 1.57
CA ALA A 70 0.49 -14.65 1.31
C ALA A 70 1.52 -14.01 2.28
N ARG A 71 1.47 -12.67 2.47
CA ARG A 71 2.34 -11.98 3.43
C ARG A 71 2.07 -12.43 4.87
N ASN A 72 0.81 -12.62 5.26
CA ASN A 72 0.44 -13.12 6.59
C ASN A 72 0.98 -14.54 6.85
N LEU A 73 0.88 -15.41 5.86
CA LEU A 73 1.46 -16.75 5.95
C LEU A 73 2.99 -16.66 6.08
N GLY A 74 3.64 -15.81 5.30
CA GLY A 74 5.08 -15.55 5.41
C GLY A 74 5.48 -15.08 6.80
N ILE A 75 4.75 -14.13 7.40
CA ILE A 75 4.96 -13.68 8.79
C ILE A 75 4.86 -14.88 9.76
N SER A 76 3.86 -15.76 9.58
CA SER A 76 3.67 -16.93 10.48
C SER A 76 4.79 -17.97 10.36
N LYS A 77 5.46 -18.06 9.22
CA LYS A 77 6.60 -18.96 8.96
C LYS A 77 7.94 -18.37 9.36
N ALA A 78 8.03 -17.05 9.53
CA ALA A 78 9.24 -16.33 9.87
C ALA A 78 9.81 -16.78 11.22
N THR A 79 11.12 -17.11 11.25
CA THR A 79 11.85 -17.49 12.47
C THR A 79 12.84 -16.42 12.92
N GLY A 80 13.13 -15.44 12.06
CA GLY A 80 14.06 -14.34 12.31
C GLY A 80 13.57 -13.35 13.36
N GLU A 81 14.53 -12.63 13.92
CA GLU A 81 14.28 -11.54 14.85
C GLU A 81 13.58 -10.35 14.17
N TYR A 82 13.91 -10.13 12.90
CA TYR A 82 13.35 -9.07 12.05
C TYR A 82 12.64 -9.66 10.83
N ILE A 83 11.69 -8.90 10.29
CA ILE A 83 10.98 -9.22 9.05
C ILE A 83 11.17 -8.06 8.07
N THR A 84 11.48 -8.40 6.82
CA THR A 84 11.40 -7.50 5.67
C THR A 84 10.58 -8.16 4.56
N PHE A 85 9.96 -7.36 3.71
CA PHE A 85 9.21 -7.82 2.55
C PHE A 85 9.94 -7.43 1.28
N ILE A 86 10.06 -8.36 0.35
CA ILE A 86 10.60 -8.12 -0.99
C ILE A 86 9.61 -8.73 -1.98
N ASP A 87 8.99 -7.89 -2.80
CA ASP A 87 8.05 -8.37 -3.80
C ASP A 87 8.77 -9.11 -4.93
N SER A 88 8.12 -10.09 -5.52
CA SER A 88 8.74 -11.07 -6.42
C SER A 88 9.16 -10.53 -7.79
N ASP A 89 8.73 -9.35 -8.16
CA ASP A 89 9.15 -8.59 -9.35
C ASP A 89 10.28 -7.59 -9.05
N ASP A 90 10.59 -7.36 -7.78
CA ASP A 90 11.61 -6.43 -7.33
C ASP A 90 12.96 -7.11 -7.11
N PHE A 91 14.00 -6.31 -6.85
CA PHE A 91 15.32 -6.79 -6.48
C PHE A 91 16.04 -5.79 -5.56
N VAL A 92 17.12 -6.26 -4.91
CA VAL A 92 17.85 -5.45 -3.94
C VAL A 92 19.35 -5.42 -4.23
N ALA A 93 20.04 -4.37 -3.77
CA ALA A 93 21.50 -4.28 -3.85
C ALA A 93 22.17 -5.33 -2.96
N GLU A 94 23.38 -5.77 -3.32
CA GLU A 94 24.12 -6.83 -2.61
C GLU A 94 24.35 -6.54 -1.11
N ASN A 95 24.41 -5.29 -0.72
CA ASN A 95 24.61 -4.87 0.68
C ASN A 95 23.31 -4.35 1.33
N TYR A 96 22.15 -4.61 0.72
CA TYR A 96 20.86 -4.07 1.19
C TYR A 96 20.56 -4.47 2.63
N LEU A 97 20.60 -5.78 2.94
CA LEU A 97 20.30 -6.26 4.29
C LEU A 97 21.27 -5.73 5.33
N GLU A 98 22.55 -5.62 5.01
CA GLU A 98 23.57 -5.04 5.89
C GLU A 98 23.29 -3.56 6.20
N LYS A 99 22.87 -2.81 5.19
CA LYS A 99 22.59 -1.37 5.31
C LYS A 99 21.31 -1.04 6.04
N ILE A 100 20.29 -1.90 5.98
CA ILE A 100 19.04 -1.69 6.74
C ILE A 100 19.03 -2.39 8.10
N TYR A 101 19.95 -3.35 8.36
CA TYR A 101 20.01 -4.02 9.65
C TYR A 101 20.51 -3.06 10.72
N ARG A 102 19.67 -2.80 11.72
CA ARG A 102 19.99 -2.01 12.92
C ARG A 102 19.54 -2.83 14.12
N PRO A 103 20.50 -3.45 14.86
CA PRO A 103 20.16 -4.16 16.08
C PRO A 103 19.48 -3.20 17.06
N ASP A 104 18.51 -3.72 17.80
CA ASP A 104 17.72 -3.03 18.83
C ASP A 104 16.66 -2.04 18.33
N GLU A 105 16.70 -1.62 17.07
CA GLU A 105 15.65 -0.76 16.52
C GLU A 105 14.34 -1.55 16.26
N GLU A 106 13.18 -0.96 16.57
CA GLU A 106 11.88 -1.59 16.33
C GLU A 106 11.51 -1.58 14.84
N MET A 107 11.93 -0.53 14.13
CA MET A 107 11.65 -0.37 12.70
C MET A 107 12.72 0.48 12.03
N VAL A 108 13.09 0.09 10.80
CA VAL A 108 13.97 0.85 9.90
C VAL A 108 13.22 1.15 8.62
N ILE A 109 13.37 2.38 8.10
CA ILE A 109 12.84 2.80 6.79
C ILE A 109 14.00 3.35 5.96
N GLY A 110 14.23 2.74 4.80
CA GLY A 110 15.20 3.19 3.80
C GLY A 110 14.56 3.75 2.55
N GLY A 111 15.39 4.23 1.63
CA GLY A 111 14.96 4.73 0.33
C GLY A 111 14.67 3.61 -0.69
N VAL A 112 13.95 3.98 -1.74
CA VAL A 112 13.54 3.11 -2.85
C VAL A 112 13.92 3.78 -4.17
N ALA A 113 14.46 3.01 -5.12
CA ALA A 113 14.60 3.43 -6.51
C ALA A 113 13.50 2.77 -7.36
N LYS A 114 12.72 3.55 -8.08
CA LYS A 114 11.88 3.02 -9.16
C LYS A 114 12.73 2.80 -10.39
N VAL A 115 12.61 1.62 -10.98
CA VAL A 115 13.39 1.24 -12.17
C VAL A 115 12.46 0.77 -13.30
N ASP A 116 12.90 0.93 -14.54
CA ASP A 116 12.23 0.33 -15.69
C ASP A 116 12.61 -1.15 -15.83
N ILE A 117 12.01 -1.84 -16.82
CA ILE A 117 12.26 -3.26 -17.11
C ILE A 117 13.73 -3.57 -17.43
N ASN A 118 14.54 -2.58 -17.83
CA ASN A 118 15.96 -2.71 -18.09
C ASN A 118 16.82 -2.43 -16.84
N GLY A 119 16.20 -2.13 -15.70
CA GLY A 119 16.88 -1.76 -14.46
C GLY A 119 17.39 -0.32 -14.42
N LYS A 120 17.01 0.53 -15.38
CA LYS A 120 17.37 1.95 -15.37
C LYS A 120 16.54 2.71 -14.34
N VAL A 121 17.19 3.46 -13.48
CA VAL A 121 16.52 4.25 -12.45
C VAL A 121 15.69 5.39 -13.08
N ILE A 122 14.39 5.39 -12.79
CA ILE A 122 13.41 6.41 -13.20
C ILE A 122 13.29 7.47 -12.12
N GLU A 123 13.19 7.05 -10.85
CA GLU A 123 12.95 7.92 -9.71
C GLU A 123 13.67 7.39 -8.47
N ARG A 124 14.12 8.29 -7.61
CA ARG A 124 14.65 7.94 -6.28
C ARG A 124 13.80 8.59 -5.21
N ILE A 125 13.24 7.77 -4.32
CA ILE A 125 12.44 8.19 -3.17
C ILE A 125 13.28 7.95 -1.93
N ARG A 126 13.49 9.00 -1.13
CA ARG A 126 14.20 8.94 0.15
C ARG A 126 13.30 9.50 1.24
N PRO A 127 13.40 8.97 2.48
CA PRO A 127 12.77 9.65 3.61
C PRO A 127 13.37 11.06 3.80
N TYR A 128 12.55 12.00 4.24
CA TYR A 128 13.03 13.35 4.63
C TYR A 128 13.76 13.32 5.96
N LEU A 129 13.47 12.34 6.78
CA LEU A 129 14.06 12.15 8.11
C LEU A 129 15.29 11.24 8.01
N ASP A 130 16.24 11.39 8.94
CA ASP A 130 17.43 10.58 9.03
C ASP A 130 17.73 10.23 10.50
N GLY A 131 18.36 9.06 10.73
CA GLY A 131 18.66 8.56 12.05
C GLY A 131 17.44 8.13 12.84
N ASN A 132 17.57 8.11 14.17
CA ASN A 132 16.50 7.67 15.08
C ASN A 132 15.52 8.81 15.37
N VAL A 133 14.25 8.65 15.04
CA VAL A 133 13.23 9.68 15.12
C VAL A 133 12.02 9.17 15.89
N TYR A 134 11.55 9.96 16.86
CA TYR A 134 10.32 9.66 17.58
C TYR A 134 9.10 9.75 16.67
N ILE A 135 8.10 8.91 16.93
CA ILE A 135 6.84 8.90 16.15
C ILE A 135 6.14 10.27 16.14
N GLU A 136 6.21 11.01 17.23
CA GLU A 136 5.66 12.38 17.32
C GLU A 136 6.33 13.34 16.34
N ASP A 137 7.65 13.24 16.16
CA ASP A 137 8.40 14.08 15.22
C ASP A 137 8.19 13.62 13.78
N MET A 138 8.15 12.31 13.54
CA MET A 138 7.79 11.74 12.24
C MET A 138 6.39 12.22 11.81
N ALA A 139 5.44 12.27 12.73
CA ALA A 139 4.06 12.66 12.43
C ALA A 139 3.94 14.08 11.89
N LYS A 140 4.84 15.00 12.22
CA LYS A 140 4.85 16.41 11.75
C LYS A 140 5.02 16.52 10.23
N THR A 141 5.73 15.60 9.60
CA THR A 141 5.96 15.56 8.14
C THR A 141 5.21 14.43 7.44
N PHE A 142 4.67 13.49 8.21
CA PHE A 142 4.12 12.22 7.76
C PHE A 142 3.13 12.37 6.60
N TYR A 143 2.10 13.21 6.78
CA TYR A 143 1.02 13.28 5.78
C TYR A 143 1.50 13.90 4.48
N LYS A 144 2.34 14.93 4.57
CA LYS A 144 2.95 15.58 3.40
C LYS A 144 3.82 14.60 2.61
N GLU A 145 4.68 13.88 3.29
CA GLU A 145 5.60 12.92 2.66
C GLU A 145 4.87 11.69 2.13
N GLN A 146 3.88 11.17 2.86
CA GLN A 146 3.05 10.07 2.40
C GLN A 146 2.27 10.43 1.13
N LEU A 147 1.72 11.62 1.04
CA LEU A 147 1.00 12.06 -0.16
C LEU A 147 1.93 12.32 -1.35
N ALA A 148 3.16 12.75 -1.09
CA ALA A 148 4.14 13.04 -2.14
C ALA A 148 4.81 11.77 -2.69
N THR A 149 5.13 10.82 -1.83
CA THR A 149 6.02 9.69 -2.16
C THR A 149 5.44 8.31 -1.90
N GLY A 150 4.49 8.19 -0.98
CA GLY A 150 3.95 6.91 -0.51
C GLY A 150 4.88 6.15 0.44
N ILE A 151 6.05 6.69 0.81
CA ILE A 151 7.13 5.95 1.48
C ILE A 151 6.72 5.29 2.81
N TYR A 152 5.81 5.89 3.56
CA TYR A 152 5.32 5.30 4.81
C TYR A 152 4.38 4.11 4.59
N GLY A 153 3.77 4.01 3.40
CA GLY A 153 2.84 2.94 3.04
C GLY A 153 3.48 1.74 2.36
N PHE A 154 4.53 1.90 1.58
CA PHE A 154 5.13 0.80 0.82
C PHE A 154 5.66 -0.31 1.74
N VAL A 155 5.55 -1.58 1.33
CA VAL A 155 6.22 -2.71 2.01
C VAL A 155 7.72 -2.70 1.79
N SER A 156 8.16 -2.11 0.69
CA SER A 156 9.56 -2.04 0.27
C SER A 156 10.40 -1.20 1.21
N SER A 157 11.68 -1.57 1.31
CA SER A 157 12.72 -0.87 2.05
C SER A 157 12.40 -0.63 3.54
N LYS A 158 11.79 -1.62 4.17
CA LYS A 158 11.49 -1.61 5.62
C LYS A 158 11.99 -2.87 6.29
N LEU A 159 12.54 -2.71 7.49
CA LEU A 159 12.89 -3.80 8.39
C LEU A 159 12.11 -3.60 9.70
N ILE A 160 11.45 -4.63 10.19
CA ILE A 160 10.54 -4.54 11.34
C ILE A 160 10.91 -5.62 12.35
N LYS A 161 11.06 -5.25 13.61
CA LYS A 161 11.26 -6.24 14.68
C LYS A 161 10.03 -7.12 14.80
N LYS A 162 10.20 -8.44 14.62
CA LYS A 162 9.09 -9.41 14.59
C LYS A 162 8.23 -9.34 15.85
N SER A 163 8.85 -9.07 17.01
CA SER A 163 8.14 -8.95 18.28
C SER A 163 7.09 -7.83 18.29
N VAL A 164 7.29 -6.74 17.53
CA VAL A 164 6.29 -5.66 17.37
C VAL A 164 5.03 -6.20 16.70
N ILE A 165 5.21 -6.97 15.64
CA ILE A 165 4.11 -7.57 14.87
C ILE A 165 3.35 -8.59 15.74
N GLU A 166 4.07 -9.48 16.42
CA GLU A 166 3.47 -10.58 17.18
C GLU A 166 2.79 -10.10 18.47
N LYS A 167 3.46 -9.25 19.26
CA LYS A 167 2.92 -8.69 20.51
C LYS A 167 1.59 -7.95 20.26
N ASN A 168 1.49 -7.23 19.16
CA ASN A 168 0.34 -6.42 18.80
C ASN A 168 -0.63 -7.15 17.85
N LYS A 169 -0.35 -8.42 17.49
CA LYS A 169 -1.17 -9.24 16.60
C LYS A 169 -1.46 -8.56 15.26
N ILE A 170 -0.48 -7.80 14.74
CA ILE A 170 -0.63 -7.04 13.50
C ILE A 170 -0.59 -7.99 12.31
N ARG A 171 -1.55 -7.85 11.41
CA ARG A 171 -1.65 -8.61 10.15
C ARG A 171 -2.18 -7.71 9.04
N PHE A 172 -1.83 -8.05 7.80
CA PHE A 172 -2.47 -7.47 6.62
C PHE A 172 -3.95 -7.84 6.60
N ASP A 173 -4.80 -6.90 6.25
CA ASP A 173 -6.25 -7.16 6.14
C ASP A 173 -6.59 -7.59 4.71
N SER A 174 -6.95 -8.86 4.54
CA SER A 174 -7.29 -9.44 3.23
C SER A 174 -8.57 -8.87 2.59
N LYS A 175 -9.32 -8.06 3.32
CA LYS A 175 -10.49 -7.35 2.77
C LYS A 175 -10.10 -6.05 2.06
N ILE A 176 -8.90 -5.54 2.32
CA ILE A 176 -8.39 -4.31 1.69
C ILE A 176 -7.66 -4.71 0.40
N ASN A 177 -8.24 -4.32 -0.75
CA ASN A 177 -7.69 -4.65 -2.06
C ASN A 177 -6.68 -3.62 -2.59
N LEU A 178 -6.59 -2.45 -1.97
CA LEU A 178 -5.66 -1.38 -2.32
C LEU A 178 -5.20 -0.66 -1.05
N ALA A 179 -3.89 -0.41 -0.93
CA ALA A 179 -3.25 0.19 0.23
C ALA A 179 -3.38 -0.67 1.52
N GLU A 180 -3.43 -2.00 1.38
CA GLU A 180 -3.35 -2.98 2.46
C GLU A 180 -2.03 -2.87 3.23
N ASP A 181 -0.97 -2.50 2.52
CA ASP A 181 0.36 -2.21 3.06
C ASP A 181 0.36 -0.94 3.92
N TYR A 182 -0.26 0.13 3.44
CA TYR A 182 -0.39 1.36 4.22
C TYR A 182 -1.20 1.14 5.51
N ASP A 183 -2.30 0.38 5.46
CA ASP A 183 -3.06 -0.01 6.65
C ASP A 183 -2.21 -0.81 7.64
N PHE A 184 -1.40 -1.74 7.13
CA PHE A 184 -0.49 -2.55 7.95
C PHE A 184 0.54 -1.67 8.68
N PHE A 185 1.18 -0.73 7.97
CA PHE A 185 2.17 0.15 8.59
C PHE A 185 1.57 1.18 9.52
N LEU A 186 0.37 1.70 9.27
CA LEU A 186 -0.33 2.57 10.22
C LEU A 186 -0.56 1.88 11.57
N LYS A 187 -0.83 0.57 11.58
CA LYS A 187 -0.95 -0.21 12.83
C LYS A 187 0.41 -0.29 13.54
N ILE A 188 1.51 -0.49 12.81
CA ILE A 188 2.87 -0.54 13.37
C ILE A 188 3.23 0.82 13.99
N TYR A 189 3.09 1.92 13.25
CA TYR A 189 3.37 3.27 13.76
C TYR A 189 2.55 3.64 15.00
N GLY A 190 1.39 3.03 15.19
CA GLY A 190 0.58 3.19 16.40
C GLY A 190 1.10 2.47 17.65
N CYS A 191 2.10 1.57 17.50
CA CYS A 191 2.57 0.62 18.52
C CYS A 191 4.05 0.78 18.89
N ILE A 192 4.82 1.55 18.14
CA ILE A 192 6.26 1.80 18.35
C ILE A 192 6.49 3.23 18.81
N GLU A 193 7.66 3.49 19.40
CA GLU A 193 8.01 4.83 19.89
C GLU A 193 8.92 5.57 18.92
N GLN A 194 9.77 4.83 18.20
CA GLN A 194 10.81 5.40 17.34
C GLN A 194 10.92 4.61 16.03
N VAL A 195 11.44 5.29 15.01
CA VAL A 195 11.78 4.69 13.69
C VAL A 195 13.19 5.16 13.34
N TRP A 196 14.04 4.23 12.89
CA TRP A 196 15.32 4.59 12.29
C TRP A 196 15.14 4.86 10.80
N PHE A 197 15.52 6.05 10.36
CA PHE A 197 15.51 6.44 8.95
C PHE A 197 16.92 6.40 8.38
N THR A 198 17.03 6.06 7.09
CA THR A 198 18.27 6.14 6.33
C THR A 198 17.99 6.56 4.90
N ASP A 199 18.84 7.41 4.35
CA ASP A 199 18.79 7.85 2.95
C ASP A 199 19.30 6.78 1.96
N TYR A 200 19.78 5.64 2.50
CA TYR A 200 20.31 4.55 1.69
C TYR A 200 19.22 3.97 0.77
N ILE A 201 19.55 3.90 -0.53
CA ILE A 201 18.71 3.30 -1.56
C ILE A 201 19.34 1.98 -2.00
N GLY A 202 18.76 0.88 -1.57
CA GLY A 202 19.18 -0.47 -1.97
C GLY A 202 18.02 -1.36 -2.38
N TYR A 203 16.80 -0.83 -2.40
CA TYR A 203 15.61 -1.51 -2.90
C TYR A 203 15.23 -0.94 -4.26
N TYR A 204 15.08 -1.80 -5.27
CA TYR A 204 14.75 -1.46 -6.65
C TYR A 204 13.34 -1.98 -6.98
N TYR A 205 12.39 -1.05 -7.01
CA TYR A 205 11.01 -1.29 -7.37
C TYR A 205 10.85 -1.26 -8.89
N GLU A 206 10.53 -2.41 -9.51
CA GLU A 206 10.31 -2.46 -10.95
C GLU A 206 8.93 -1.95 -11.32
N GLN A 207 8.92 -0.90 -12.14
CA GLN A 207 7.71 -0.34 -12.69
C GLN A 207 7.53 -0.78 -14.15
N GLU A 208 6.65 -1.76 -14.38
CA GLU A 208 6.18 -2.02 -15.75
C GLU A 208 5.46 -0.78 -16.27
N THR A 209 5.93 -0.26 -17.40
CA THR A 209 5.50 1.03 -17.98
C THR A 209 4.02 1.10 -18.36
N ILE A 210 3.27 0.00 -18.34
CA ILE A 210 1.88 -0.05 -18.84
C ILE A 210 0.89 -0.81 -17.93
N ASN A 211 1.32 -1.72 -17.04
CA ASN A 211 0.42 -2.62 -16.29
C ASN A 211 0.80 -2.82 -14.81
N SER A 212 1.28 -1.80 -14.12
CA SER A 212 1.46 -1.90 -12.67
C SER A 212 0.11 -2.08 -11.97
N ALA A 213 0.10 -2.64 -10.76
CA ALA A 213 -1.10 -2.79 -9.94
C ALA A 213 -1.91 -1.48 -9.76
N ILE A 214 -1.30 -0.34 -10.04
CA ILE A 214 -1.92 1.01 -10.09
C ILE A 214 -2.98 1.11 -11.21
N THR A 215 -2.97 0.23 -12.23
CA THR A 215 -4.03 0.11 -13.25
C THR A 215 -5.15 -0.83 -12.80
N MET A 216 -5.35 -1.02 -11.49
CA MET A 216 -6.53 -1.73 -11.03
C MET A 216 -7.78 -1.07 -11.62
N ASP A 217 -8.63 -1.92 -12.22
CA ASP A 217 -9.99 -1.53 -12.59
C ASP A 217 -10.65 -0.92 -11.35
N ASP A 218 -11.01 0.38 -11.43
CA ASP A 218 -11.68 1.10 -10.35
C ASP A 218 -12.87 0.32 -9.77
N ASN A 219 -13.48 -0.57 -10.56
CA ASN A 219 -14.58 -1.43 -10.11
C ASN A 219 -14.18 -2.46 -9.04
N LYS A 220 -12.88 -2.74 -8.87
CA LYS A 220 -12.35 -3.66 -7.86
C LYS A 220 -11.95 -2.96 -6.57
N ILE A 221 -11.88 -1.62 -6.56
CA ILE A 221 -11.49 -0.85 -5.38
C ILE A 221 -12.71 -0.60 -4.50
N ASP A 222 -12.65 -0.97 -3.23
CA ASP A 222 -13.62 -0.52 -2.23
C ASP A 222 -13.21 0.86 -1.68
N PHE A 223 -13.79 1.91 -2.23
CA PHE A 223 -13.53 3.27 -1.80
C PHE A 223 -14.02 3.58 -0.37
N PHE A 224 -14.92 2.77 0.21
CA PHE A 224 -15.23 2.89 1.63
C PHE A 224 -14.07 2.44 2.51
N GLU A 225 -13.34 1.39 2.12
CA GLU A 225 -12.12 1.00 2.82
C GLU A 225 -11.02 2.07 2.66
N GLN A 226 -10.92 2.72 1.50
CA GLN A 226 -10.01 3.87 1.33
C GLN A 226 -10.37 5.03 2.26
N ILE A 227 -11.65 5.32 2.45
CA ILE A 227 -12.12 6.30 3.44
C ILE A 227 -11.71 5.87 4.86
N ASN A 228 -11.85 4.60 5.21
CA ASN A 228 -11.47 4.07 6.52
C ASN A 228 -9.97 4.22 6.77
N ILE A 229 -9.11 3.95 5.77
CA ILE A 229 -7.66 4.16 5.87
C ILE A 229 -7.36 5.64 6.15
N GLN A 230 -7.99 6.56 5.44
CA GLN A 230 -7.81 7.99 5.71
C GLN A 230 -8.29 8.39 7.11
N LYS A 231 -9.37 7.80 7.63
CA LYS A 231 -9.82 8.02 9.01
C LYS A 231 -8.77 7.52 10.03
N LYS A 232 -8.13 6.35 9.77
CA LYS A 232 -7.02 5.84 10.58
C LYS A 232 -5.81 6.77 10.54
N THR A 233 -5.44 7.27 9.36
CA THR A 233 -4.38 8.28 9.19
C THR A 233 -4.68 9.54 10.00
N LYS A 234 -5.89 10.09 9.90
CA LYS A 234 -6.32 11.25 10.69
C LYS A 234 -6.22 10.99 12.20
N SER A 235 -6.62 9.79 12.65
CA SER A 235 -6.54 9.40 14.05
C SER A 235 -5.10 9.32 14.53
N PHE A 236 -4.19 8.73 13.72
CA PHE A 236 -2.77 8.68 13.99
C PHE A 236 -2.15 10.09 14.13
N LEU A 237 -2.43 10.97 13.17
CA LEU A 237 -1.92 12.35 13.20
C LEU A 237 -2.46 13.14 14.39
N ARG A 238 -3.74 12.98 14.75
CA ARG A 238 -4.34 13.64 15.92
C ARG A 238 -3.74 13.15 17.24
N LYS A 239 -3.52 11.85 17.37
CA LYS A 239 -2.85 11.25 18.55
C LYS A 239 -1.46 11.85 18.76
N ASN A 240 -0.76 12.19 17.69
CA ASN A 240 0.59 12.76 17.69
C ASN A 240 0.60 14.29 17.49
N HIS A 241 -0.50 14.98 17.75
CA HIS A 241 -0.60 16.44 17.67
C HIS A 241 -0.17 17.07 16.33
N SER A 242 -0.29 16.31 15.24
CA SER A 242 0.20 16.66 13.89
C SER A 242 -0.92 16.76 12.85
N PHE A 243 -2.14 17.08 13.26
CA PHE A 243 -3.30 17.28 12.38
C PHE A 243 -3.78 18.72 12.47
N GLY A 244 -3.16 19.59 11.66
CA GLY A 244 -3.48 21.01 11.55
C GLY A 244 -4.38 21.35 10.37
N GLU A 245 -4.45 22.62 10.03
CA GLU A 245 -5.32 23.15 8.97
C GLU A 245 -4.96 22.59 7.58
N TRP A 246 -3.66 22.47 7.29
CA TRP A 246 -3.21 21.92 6.01
C TRP A 246 -3.60 20.44 5.85
N GLU A 247 -3.36 19.61 6.87
CA GLU A 247 -3.72 18.19 6.88
C GLU A 247 -5.23 18.01 6.77
N GLU A 248 -6.01 18.87 7.45
CA GLU A 248 -7.46 18.84 7.36
C GLU A 248 -7.95 19.18 5.95
N LYS A 249 -7.35 20.16 5.29
CA LYS A 249 -7.67 20.49 3.90
C LYS A 249 -7.38 19.32 2.96
N GLN A 250 -6.20 18.68 3.06
CA GLN A 250 -5.85 17.52 2.24
C GLN A 250 -6.78 16.34 2.50
N TYR A 251 -7.01 16.03 3.78
CA TYR A 251 -7.93 14.96 4.17
C TYR A 251 -9.33 15.18 3.57
N ASN A 252 -9.90 16.37 3.73
CA ASN A 252 -11.22 16.70 3.21
C ASN A 252 -11.29 16.59 1.69
N GLN A 253 -10.23 16.98 0.97
CA GLN A 253 -10.14 16.83 -0.48
C GLN A 253 -10.17 15.36 -0.90
N ILE A 254 -9.37 14.50 -0.24
CA ILE A 254 -9.28 13.06 -0.54
C ILE A 254 -10.62 12.38 -0.26
N ILE A 255 -11.21 12.62 0.92
CA ILE A 255 -12.52 12.07 1.30
C ILE A 255 -13.62 12.51 0.33
N SER A 256 -13.59 13.76 -0.10
CA SER A 256 -14.54 14.30 -1.08
C SER A 256 -14.42 13.62 -2.43
N ASN A 257 -13.19 13.34 -2.89
CA ASN A 257 -12.93 12.64 -4.13
C ASN A 257 -13.44 11.18 -4.06
N TYR A 258 -13.18 10.49 -2.96
CA TYR A 258 -13.68 9.11 -2.77
C TYR A 258 -15.21 9.07 -2.70
N ALA A 259 -15.85 9.99 -1.95
CA ALA A 259 -17.31 10.07 -1.90
C ALA A 259 -17.92 10.33 -3.29
N TYR A 260 -17.34 11.25 -4.05
CA TYR A 260 -17.77 11.51 -5.42
C TYR A 260 -17.61 10.27 -6.32
N THR A 261 -16.48 9.56 -6.24
CA THR A 261 -16.23 8.33 -7.01
C THR A 261 -17.24 7.24 -6.65
N ILE A 262 -17.52 7.03 -5.36
CA ILE A 262 -18.56 6.09 -4.90
C ILE A 262 -19.91 6.42 -5.53
N LEU A 263 -20.32 7.68 -5.50
CA LEU A 263 -21.62 8.11 -6.06
C LEU A 263 -21.65 7.94 -7.58
N MET A 264 -20.56 8.32 -8.28
CA MET A 264 -20.44 8.14 -9.73
C MET A 264 -20.57 6.68 -10.13
N MET A 265 -19.80 5.79 -9.52
CA MET A 265 -19.81 4.35 -9.81
C MET A 265 -21.17 3.74 -9.46
N SER A 266 -21.76 4.12 -8.33
CA SER A 266 -23.07 3.65 -7.91
C SER A 266 -24.19 4.05 -8.86
N ALA A 267 -24.12 5.28 -9.39
CA ALA A 267 -25.11 5.77 -10.35
C ALA A 267 -25.09 4.94 -11.67
N THR A 268 -23.95 4.36 -12.04
CA THR A 268 -23.87 3.46 -13.21
C THR A 268 -24.50 2.09 -12.96
N LYS A 269 -24.51 1.64 -11.70
CA LYS A 269 -25.03 0.33 -11.28
C LYS A 269 -26.55 0.33 -10.95
N GLY A 270 -27.17 1.50 -10.93
CA GLY A 270 -28.64 1.64 -10.76
C GLY A 270 -29.04 2.42 -9.51
N LYS A 271 -30.31 2.89 -9.51
CA LYS A 271 -30.85 3.80 -8.48
C LYS A 271 -30.81 3.21 -7.06
N LYS A 272 -31.08 1.89 -6.92
CA LYS A 272 -31.09 1.23 -5.60
C LYS A 272 -29.69 1.22 -4.98
N ILE A 273 -28.66 0.83 -5.76
CA ILE A 273 -27.27 0.80 -5.31
C ILE A 273 -26.81 2.23 -4.98
N TYR A 274 -27.14 3.19 -5.83
CA TYR A 274 -26.84 4.60 -5.60
C TYR A 274 -27.43 5.10 -4.27
N SER A 275 -28.74 4.86 -4.03
CA SER A 275 -29.39 5.30 -2.79
C SER A 275 -28.80 4.67 -1.54
N ASN A 276 -28.44 3.38 -1.60
CA ASN A 276 -27.79 2.70 -0.48
C ASN A 276 -26.43 3.32 -0.15
N ASN A 277 -25.59 3.56 -1.15
CA ASN A 277 -24.27 4.14 -0.94
C ASN A 277 -24.35 5.62 -0.53
N PHE A 278 -25.30 6.37 -1.09
CA PHE A 278 -25.60 7.73 -0.66
C PHE A 278 -25.93 7.79 0.83
N ASN A 279 -26.84 6.92 1.29
CA ASN A 279 -27.26 6.84 2.68
C ASN A 279 -26.11 6.35 3.59
N ARG A 280 -25.27 5.40 3.13
CA ARG A 280 -24.09 4.95 3.86
C ARG A 280 -23.11 6.11 4.08
N LEU A 281 -22.79 6.88 3.04
CA LEU A 281 -21.91 8.06 3.16
C LEU A 281 -22.47 9.08 4.16
N LYS A 282 -23.80 9.32 4.13
CA LYS A 282 -24.46 10.21 5.10
C LYS A 282 -24.39 9.68 6.52
N LYS A 283 -24.63 8.39 6.73
CA LYS A 283 -24.55 7.74 8.04
C LYS A 283 -23.12 7.77 8.61
N GLU A 284 -22.12 7.72 7.76
CA GLU A 284 -20.70 7.85 8.12
C GLU A 284 -20.25 9.32 8.30
N HIS A 285 -21.20 10.27 8.24
CA HIS A 285 -20.95 11.71 8.36
C HIS A 285 -19.94 12.27 7.36
N ILE A 286 -19.88 11.66 6.18
CA ILE A 286 -19.03 12.17 5.10
C ILE A 286 -19.69 13.41 4.51
N VAL A 287 -18.98 14.52 4.52
CA VAL A 287 -19.40 15.80 3.96
C VAL A 287 -18.43 16.21 2.88
N TYR A 288 -18.93 16.74 1.77
CA TYR A 288 -18.09 17.31 0.75
C TYR A 288 -17.58 18.69 1.17
N LEU A 289 -16.28 18.78 1.37
CA LEU A 289 -15.54 20.01 1.71
C LEU A 289 -14.35 20.24 0.76
N GLY A 290 -14.30 19.48 -0.33
CA GLY A 290 -13.19 19.53 -1.27
C GLY A 290 -13.36 20.57 -2.37
N GLU A 291 -12.27 20.84 -3.05
CA GLU A 291 -12.22 21.61 -4.28
C GLU A 291 -12.34 20.68 -5.48
N GLY A 292 -13.14 21.02 -6.46
CA GLY A 292 -13.32 20.22 -7.68
C GLY A 292 -13.88 21.06 -8.82
N GLY A 293 -13.90 20.51 -10.02
CA GLY A 293 -14.52 21.17 -11.16
C GLY A 293 -16.00 21.46 -10.95
N LYS A 294 -16.54 22.50 -11.64
CA LYS A 294 -17.94 22.97 -11.47
C LYS A 294 -18.99 21.86 -11.39
N ALA A 295 -18.87 20.82 -12.24
CA ALA A 295 -19.82 19.71 -12.23
C ALA A 295 -19.75 18.87 -10.94
N MET A 296 -18.56 18.65 -10.40
CA MET A 296 -18.35 17.95 -9.12
C MET A 296 -18.95 18.78 -7.98
N GLN A 297 -18.68 20.07 -7.94
CA GLN A 297 -19.22 20.97 -6.92
C GLN A 297 -20.75 20.97 -6.90
N ILE A 298 -21.42 21.03 -8.07
CA ILE A 298 -22.88 20.99 -8.17
C ILE A 298 -23.44 19.67 -7.61
N ILE A 299 -22.85 18.52 -8.01
CA ILE A 299 -23.29 17.20 -7.59
C ILE A 299 -23.12 17.06 -6.07
N MET A 300 -21.96 17.41 -5.56
CA MET A 300 -21.62 17.22 -4.16
C MET A 300 -22.33 18.27 -3.24
N SER A 301 -22.66 19.44 -3.75
CA SER A 301 -23.57 20.38 -3.07
C SER A 301 -24.98 19.77 -2.91
N GLY A 302 -25.50 19.14 -3.97
CA GLY A 302 -26.76 18.39 -3.89
C GLY A 302 -26.68 17.22 -2.89
N TYR A 303 -25.56 16.51 -2.88
CA TYR A 303 -25.27 15.45 -1.89
C TYR A 303 -25.30 16.02 -0.46
N ASN A 304 -24.59 17.10 -0.19
CA ASN A 304 -24.56 17.73 1.14
C ASN A 304 -25.98 18.13 1.62
N ARG A 305 -26.83 18.59 0.70
CA ARG A 305 -28.23 18.96 0.98
C ARG A 305 -29.18 17.75 1.09
N GLY A 306 -28.69 16.52 0.90
CA GLY A 306 -29.52 15.31 0.97
C GLY A 306 -30.37 15.04 -0.28
N LEU A 307 -30.08 15.68 -1.41
CA LEU A 307 -30.88 15.56 -2.66
C LEU A 307 -30.51 14.29 -3.45
N THR A 308 -30.91 13.11 -2.95
CA THR A 308 -30.55 11.80 -3.50
C THR A 308 -30.98 11.64 -4.96
N SER A 309 -32.28 11.92 -5.27
CA SER A 309 -32.80 11.73 -6.64
C SER A 309 -32.24 12.75 -7.62
N GLY A 310 -32.07 14.00 -7.20
CA GLY A 310 -31.51 15.05 -8.05
C GLY A 310 -30.06 14.77 -8.44
N THR A 311 -29.21 14.40 -7.48
CA THR A 311 -27.81 14.05 -7.73
C THR A 311 -27.67 12.80 -8.58
N TYR A 312 -28.53 11.80 -8.40
CA TYR A 312 -28.56 10.61 -9.27
C TYR A 312 -28.83 10.97 -10.74
N VAL A 313 -29.84 11.80 -11.00
CA VAL A 313 -30.20 12.22 -12.37
C VAL A 313 -29.03 12.98 -13.03
N VAL A 314 -28.44 13.95 -12.31
CA VAL A 314 -27.29 14.72 -12.85
C VAL A 314 -26.10 13.82 -13.17
N LEU A 315 -25.79 12.84 -12.35
CA LEU A 315 -24.71 11.89 -12.59
C LEU A 315 -24.98 11.00 -13.83
N ARG A 316 -26.21 10.54 -14.00
CA ARG A 316 -26.63 9.76 -15.17
C ARG A 316 -26.54 10.56 -16.48
N LEU A 317 -26.98 11.82 -16.44
CA LEU A 317 -26.87 12.74 -17.59
C LEU A 317 -25.40 13.02 -17.94
N LYS A 318 -24.54 13.29 -16.95
CA LYS A 318 -23.10 13.50 -17.19
C LYS A 318 -22.47 12.30 -17.88
N LYS A 319 -22.79 11.07 -17.47
CA LYS A 319 -22.28 9.86 -18.12
C LYS A 319 -22.80 9.74 -19.55
N ALA A 320 -24.10 9.96 -19.78
CA ALA A 320 -24.68 9.89 -21.13
C ALA A 320 -24.00 10.89 -22.09
N ILE A 321 -23.81 12.13 -21.66
CA ILE A 321 -23.11 13.16 -22.46
C ILE A 321 -21.66 12.74 -22.76
N ARG A 322 -20.93 12.19 -21.77
CA ARG A 322 -19.56 11.71 -21.97
C ARG A 322 -19.47 10.58 -22.99
N ASN A 323 -20.40 9.61 -22.94
CA ASN A 323 -20.45 8.50 -23.89
C ASN A 323 -20.73 9.00 -25.32
N VAL A 324 -21.67 9.94 -25.48
CA VAL A 324 -21.95 10.57 -26.79
C VAL A 324 -20.71 11.28 -27.36
N LEU A 325 -19.98 12.04 -26.48
CA LEU A 325 -18.76 12.75 -26.90
C LEU A 325 -17.60 11.81 -27.24
N LYS A 326 -17.57 10.59 -26.68
CA LYS A 326 -16.53 9.58 -26.96
C LYS A 326 -16.91 8.65 -28.13
N GLY A 327 -18.10 8.78 -28.71
CA GLY A 327 -18.61 7.89 -29.77
C GLY A 327 -18.95 6.48 -29.27
N GLU A 328 -19.02 6.25 -27.98
CA GLU A 328 -19.44 5.00 -27.33
C GLU A 328 -21.00 5.00 -27.29
N ARG A 329 -21.65 4.10 -28.08
CA ARG A 329 -23.09 3.86 -28.01
C ARG A 329 -23.47 2.82 -26.98
#